data_96d7824d14db0902a681ce873c8ac378
#
_entry.id   96d7824d14db0902a681ce873c8ac378
#
_cell.length_a   1.000
_cell.length_b   1.000
_cell.length_c   1.000
_cell.angle_alpha   90.00
_cell.angle_beta   90.00
_cell.angle_gamma   90.00
#
_symmetry.space_group_name_H-M   'P 1'
#
loop_
_entity.id
_entity.type
_entity.pdbx_description
1 polymer ?
#
loop_
_entity_poly.entity_id
_entity_poly.type
_entity_poly.pdbx_seq_one_letter_code
_entity_poly.pdbx_strand_id
1 'polypeptide(L)'
;MQSLSINENLVFHDANPYAEPLFVAPTGRVLRFALRPGQTVREHTAPSSPVYLVTLQGVGLYSGENGEEQRFGPGTLLIFDVGERHAIRAEDEELVFLAFLHGAPLAA
;
A
#
# COMPACT_ATOMS: atom_id res chain seq x y z
N MET A 1 9.61 2.14 22.86
CA MET A 1 9.05 1.14 21.95
C MET A 1 7.59 1.46 21.72
N GLN A 2 7.12 1.36 20.48
CA GLN A 2 5.71 1.50 20.12
C GLN A 2 5.20 0.17 19.59
N SER A 3 3.92 -0.10 19.79
CA SER A 3 3.28 -1.28 19.23
C SER A 3 1.92 -0.90 18.64
N LEU A 4 1.61 -1.46 17.48
CA LEU A 4 0.37 -1.21 16.76
C LEU A 4 -0.22 -2.53 16.30
N SER A 5 -1.52 -2.71 16.54
CA SER A 5 -2.24 -3.89 16.04
C SER A 5 -2.64 -3.65 14.59
N ILE A 6 -1.91 -4.24 13.67
CA ILE A 6 -2.07 -3.94 12.24
C ILE A 6 -3.33 -4.58 11.62
N ASN A 7 -3.95 -5.55 12.30
CA ASN A 7 -5.15 -6.22 11.81
C ASN A 7 -6.44 -5.74 12.48
N GLU A 8 -6.35 -4.75 13.35
CA GLU A 8 -7.50 -4.25 14.11
C GLU A 8 -7.89 -2.85 13.66
N ASN A 9 -9.15 -2.49 13.93
CA ASN A 9 -9.69 -1.15 13.66
C ASN A 9 -9.54 -0.75 12.19
N LEU A 10 -9.78 -1.68 11.29
CA LEU A 10 -9.73 -1.42 9.86
C LEU A 10 -10.87 -0.49 9.47
N VAL A 11 -10.56 0.51 8.65
CA VAL A 11 -11.53 1.47 8.13
C VAL A 11 -11.47 1.42 6.60
N PHE A 12 -12.63 1.23 5.99
CA PHE A 12 -12.78 1.24 4.53
C PHE A 12 -13.66 2.42 4.15
N HIS A 13 -13.32 3.09 3.06
CA HIS A 13 -14.12 4.18 2.51
C HIS A 13 -14.86 3.70 1.27
N ASP A 14 -16.12 4.16 1.10
CA ASP A 14 -16.96 3.67 0.00
C ASP A 14 -16.48 4.15 -1.37
N ALA A 15 -15.96 5.37 -1.46
CA ALA A 15 -15.61 5.97 -2.74
C ALA A 15 -14.19 5.65 -3.21
N ASN A 16 -13.24 5.54 -2.31
CA ASN A 16 -11.81 5.43 -2.64
C ASN A 16 -11.08 4.56 -1.65
N PRO A 17 -9.92 3.98 -2.04
CA PRO A 17 -9.03 3.35 -1.07
C PRO A 17 -8.70 4.32 0.06
N TYR A 18 -8.57 3.78 1.26
CA TYR A 18 -8.15 4.57 2.40
C TYR A 18 -6.71 4.25 2.75
N ALA A 19 -5.86 5.28 2.70
CA ALA A 19 -4.46 5.19 3.12
C ALA A 19 -4.33 5.81 4.50
N GLU A 20 -4.24 4.96 5.51
CA GLU A 20 -4.18 5.38 6.91
C GLU A 20 -2.72 5.50 7.37
N PRO A 21 -2.25 6.69 7.77
CA PRO A 21 -0.91 6.80 8.35
C PRO A 21 -0.90 6.12 9.72
N LEU A 22 -0.13 5.05 9.86
CA LEU A 22 0.07 4.38 11.15
C LEU A 22 1.24 5.00 11.92
N PHE A 23 2.27 5.42 11.21
CA PHE A 23 3.46 6.03 11.78
C PHE A 23 4.07 6.97 10.77
N VAL A 24 4.45 8.17 11.21
CA VAL A 24 5.12 9.16 10.37
C VAL A 24 6.25 9.79 11.17
N ALA A 25 7.45 9.74 10.60
CA ALA A 25 8.65 10.34 11.19
C ALA A 25 9.54 10.90 10.06
N PRO A 26 10.52 11.75 10.40
CA PRO A 26 11.44 12.26 9.36
C PRO A 26 12.22 11.17 8.61
N THR A 27 12.41 10.01 9.24
CA THR A 27 13.20 8.93 8.66
C THR A 27 12.36 7.88 7.92
N GLY A 28 11.04 7.89 8.08
CA GLY A 28 10.20 6.90 7.42
C GLY A 28 8.75 6.99 7.83
N ARG A 29 7.91 6.31 7.08
CA ARG A 29 6.48 6.25 7.38
C ARG A 29 5.91 4.88 7.03
N VAL A 30 4.86 4.51 7.74
CA VAL A 30 4.10 3.28 7.52
C VAL A 30 2.64 3.66 7.29
N LEU A 31 2.11 3.23 6.16
CA LEU A 31 0.72 3.45 5.79
C LEU A 31 -0.01 2.12 5.72
N ARG A 32 -1.26 2.09 6.16
CA ARG A 32 -2.13 0.92 5.98
C ARG A 32 -3.21 1.28 4.97
N PHE A 33 -3.19 0.57 3.85
CA PHE A 33 -4.20 0.74 2.80
C PHE A 33 -5.32 -0.27 2.99
N ALA A 34 -6.55 0.21 2.90
CA ALA A 34 -7.74 -0.62 2.93
C ALA A 34 -8.58 -0.32 1.70
N LEU A 35 -8.81 -1.35 0.89
CA LEU A 35 -9.55 -1.26 -0.37
C LEU A 35 -10.77 -2.15 -0.30
N ARG A 36 -11.94 -1.59 -0.66
CA ARG A 36 -13.13 -2.40 -0.91
C ARG A 36 -13.00 -3.10 -2.27
N PRO A 37 -13.76 -4.17 -2.49
CA PRO A 37 -13.76 -4.83 -3.80
C PRO A 37 -13.92 -3.82 -4.94
N GLY A 38 -13.09 -3.95 -5.97
CA GLY A 38 -13.11 -3.10 -7.15
C GLY A 38 -12.39 -1.77 -7.04
N GLN A 39 -11.94 -1.39 -5.86
CA GLN A 39 -11.19 -0.14 -5.70
C GLN A 39 -9.76 -0.27 -6.20
N THR A 40 -9.21 0.83 -6.69
CA THR A 40 -7.89 0.89 -7.29
C THR A 40 -7.07 2.02 -6.70
N VAL A 41 -5.84 1.71 -6.30
CA VAL A 41 -4.78 2.71 -6.13
C VAL A 41 -4.18 2.92 -7.51
N ARG A 42 -4.46 4.07 -8.12
CA ARG A 42 -4.06 4.35 -9.50
C ARG A 42 -2.55 4.38 -9.63
N GLU A 43 -2.08 4.10 -10.84
CA GLU A 43 -0.66 4.16 -11.15
C GLU A 43 -0.05 5.48 -10.70
N HIS A 44 1.03 5.38 -9.95
CA HIS A 44 1.76 6.52 -9.42
C HIS A 44 3.19 6.10 -9.11
N THR A 45 4.00 7.07 -8.70
CA THR A 45 5.39 6.84 -8.31
C THR A 45 5.67 7.40 -6.93
N ALA A 46 6.69 6.85 -6.26
CA ALA A 46 7.29 7.45 -5.08
C ALA A 46 8.69 7.93 -5.48
N PRO A 47 8.87 9.23 -5.77
CA PRO A 47 10.12 9.71 -6.38
C PRO A 47 11.33 9.72 -5.46
N SER A 48 11.11 9.64 -4.14
CA SER A 48 12.19 9.80 -3.16
C SER A 48 12.45 8.55 -2.31
N SER A 49 11.74 7.45 -2.58
CA SER A 49 11.85 6.25 -1.75
C SER A 49 11.49 5.01 -2.54
N PRO A 50 12.12 3.88 -2.26
CA PRO A 50 11.51 2.60 -2.63
C PRO A 50 10.23 2.43 -1.82
N VAL A 51 9.34 1.56 -2.29
CA VAL A 51 8.11 1.21 -1.60
C VAL A 51 8.13 -0.28 -1.31
N TYR A 52 7.93 -0.63 -0.04
CA TYR A 52 7.83 -2.02 0.38
C TYR A 52 6.37 -2.29 0.77
N LEU A 53 5.74 -3.28 0.14
CA LEU A 53 4.36 -3.64 0.43
C LEU A 53 4.29 -5.03 1.03
N VAL A 54 3.49 -5.16 2.07
CA VAL A 54 3.17 -6.45 2.69
C VAL A 54 1.65 -6.57 2.74
N THR A 55 1.10 -7.56 2.04
CA THR A 55 -0.34 -7.80 2.08
C THR A 55 -0.71 -8.46 3.40
N LEU A 56 -1.71 -7.93 4.08
CA LEU A 56 -2.21 -8.46 5.35
C LEU A 56 -3.46 -9.30 5.17
N GLN A 57 -4.36 -8.90 4.26
CA GLN A 57 -5.67 -9.53 4.09
C GLN A 57 -6.09 -9.43 2.64
N GLY A 58 -6.66 -10.50 2.11
CA GLY A 58 -7.17 -10.53 0.77
C GLY A 58 -6.10 -10.77 -0.29
N VAL A 59 -6.54 -10.85 -1.54
CA VAL A 59 -5.68 -11.01 -2.71
C VAL A 59 -5.87 -9.79 -3.60
N GLY A 60 -4.77 -9.18 -3.98
CA GLY A 60 -4.79 -8.01 -4.85
C GLY A 60 -4.04 -8.25 -6.16
N LEU A 61 -4.31 -7.39 -7.13
CA LEU A 61 -3.56 -7.31 -8.37
C LEU A 61 -2.58 -6.15 -8.26
N TYR A 62 -1.31 -6.47 -8.42
CA TYR A 62 -0.21 -5.51 -8.27
C TYR A 62 0.55 -5.42 -9.58
N SER A 63 0.90 -4.21 -9.99
CA SER A 63 1.71 -4.01 -11.18
C SER A 63 2.85 -3.05 -10.87
N GLY A 64 4.00 -3.31 -11.50
CA GLY A 64 5.18 -2.45 -11.47
C GLY A 64 5.37 -1.71 -12.78
N GLU A 65 6.61 -1.39 -13.11
CA GLU A 65 6.97 -0.54 -14.25
C GLU A 65 6.45 -1.07 -15.59
N ASN A 66 6.42 -2.38 -15.78
CA ASN A 66 5.95 -2.98 -17.04
C ASN A 66 4.42 -2.95 -17.20
N GLY A 67 3.67 -2.58 -16.16
CA GLY A 67 2.21 -2.52 -16.19
C GLY A 67 1.50 -3.87 -16.14
N GLU A 68 2.23 -4.98 -16.06
CA GLU A 68 1.62 -6.30 -15.98
C GLU A 68 1.12 -6.57 -14.57
N GLU A 69 -0.18 -6.88 -14.46
CA GLU A 69 -0.77 -7.23 -13.16
C GLU A 69 -0.44 -8.65 -12.77
N GLN A 70 -0.04 -8.82 -11.51
CA GLN A 70 0.17 -10.13 -10.91
C GLN A 70 -0.63 -10.21 -9.61
N ARG A 71 -1.13 -11.40 -9.30
CA ARG A 71 -1.98 -11.64 -8.15
C ARG A 71 -1.14 -12.09 -6.97
N PHE A 72 -1.22 -11.35 -5.85
CA PHE A 72 -0.51 -11.71 -4.62
C PHE A 72 -1.44 -11.59 -3.42
N GLY A 73 -1.24 -12.47 -2.44
CA GLY A 73 -1.95 -12.48 -1.18
C GLY A 73 -1.02 -12.30 0.02
N PRO A 74 -1.52 -12.59 1.24
CA PRO A 74 -0.71 -12.48 2.45
C PRO A 74 0.53 -13.36 2.39
N GLY A 75 1.61 -12.86 2.99
CA GLY A 75 2.88 -13.57 3.03
C GLY A 75 3.85 -13.19 1.91
N THR A 76 3.47 -12.28 1.02
CA THR A 76 4.33 -11.79 -0.05
C THR A 76 4.83 -10.39 0.29
N LEU A 77 6.13 -10.17 0.13
CA LEU A 77 6.75 -8.86 0.18
C LEU A 77 7.01 -8.40 -1.25
N LEU A 78 6.46 -7.25 -1.61
CA LEU A 78 6.72 -6.62 -2.89
C LEU A 78 7.60 -5.40 -2.68
N ILE A 79 8.55 -5.18 -3.59
CA ILE A 79 9.47 -4.06 -3.53
C ILE A 79 9.42 -3.32 -4.85
N PHE A 80 9.11 -2.04 -4.81
CA PHE A 80 9.16 -1.14 -5.96
C PHE A 80 10.34 -0.21 -5.79
N ASP A 81 11.13 -0.06 -6.84
CA ASP A 81 12.30 0.82 -6.81
C ASP A 81 11.90 2.28 -6.70
N VAL A 82 12.86 3.13 -6.35
CA VAL A 82 12.66 4.58 -6.32
C VAL A 82 12.17 5.03 -7.71
N GLY A 83 11.03 5.72 -7.74
CA GLY A 83 10.45 6.25 -8.96
C GLY A 83 9.76 5.22 -9.85
N GLU A 84 9.72 3.96 -9.46
CA GLU A 84 9.03 2.93 -10.24
C GLU A 84 7.53 3.16 -10.22
N ARG A 85 6.90 3.12 -11.40
CA ARG A 85 5.44 3.19 -11.49
C ARG A 85 4.83 1.92 -10.92
N HIS A 86 3.79 2.07 -10.12
CA HIS A 86 3.09 0.93 -9.54
C HIS A 86 1.62 1.25 -9.35
N ALA A 87 0.80 0.20 -9.36
CA ALA A 87 -0.64 0.29 -9.15
C ALA A 87 -1.12 -0.96 -8.41
N ILE A 88 -2.20 -0.82 -7.66
CA ILE A 88 -2.80 -1.91 -6.91
C ILE A 88 -4.32 -1.89 -7.10
N ARG A 89 -4.92 -3.06 -7.27
CA ARG A 89 -6.35 -3.18 -7.46
C ARG A 89 -6.91 -4.32 -6.63
N ALA A 90 -8.00 -4.04 -5.89
CA ALA A 90 -8.77 -5.09 -5.24
C ALA A 90 -9.77 -5.67 -6.26
N GLU A 91 -9.90 -6.99 -6.28
CA GLU A 91 -10.86 -7.66 -7.15
C GLU A 91 -12.17 -7.94 -6.42
N ASP A 92 -12.37 -9.18 -5.98
CA ASP A 92 -13.65 -9.65 -5.47
C ASP A 92 -13.77 -9.55 -3.96
N GLU A 93 -12.69 -9.24 -3.27
CA GLU A 93 -12.67 -9.17 -1.82
C GLU A 93 -11.92 -7.94 -1.33
N GLU A 94 -12.11 -7.63 -0.06
CA GLU A 94 -11.38 -6.54 0.59
C GLU A 94 -9.89 -6.85 0.60
N LEU A 95 -9.09 -5.81 0.38
CA LEU A 95 -7.64 -5.90 0.34
C LEU A 95 -7.05 -4.94 1.35
N VAL A 96 -6.17 -5.46 2.21
CA VAL A 96 -5.46 -4.63 3.19
C VAL A 96 -3.97 -4.91 3.06
N PHE A 97 -3.18 -3.87 2.94
CA PHE A 97 -1.73 -3.99 2.89
C PHE A 97 -1.04 -2.85 3.60
N LEU A 98 0.19 -3.10 4.05
CA LEU A 98 1.08 -2.08 4.59
C LEU A 98 2.02 -1.60 3.51
N ALA A 99 2.28 -0.29 3.52
CA ALA A 99 3.31 0.31 2.68
C ALA A 99 4.33 1.02 3.58
N PHE A 100 5.61 0.69 3.36
CA PHE A 100 6.73 1.29 4.09
C PHE A 100 7.51 2.16 3.10
N LEU A 101 7.77 3.40 3.48
CA LEU A 101 8.54 4.34 2.69
C LEU A 101 9.60 5.02 3.57
N HIS A 102 10.72 5.37 2.96
CA HIS A 102 11.75 6.15 3.63
C HIS A 102 11.36 7.63 3.66
N GLY A 103 11.82 8.34 4.69
CA GLY A 103 11.62 9.78 4.80
C GLY A 103 10.19 10.17 5.13
N ALA A 104 9.99 11.47 5.27
CA ALA A 104 8.68 12.06 5.49
C ALA A 104 8.03 12.39 4.14
N PRO A 105 6.68 12.57 4.10
CA PRO A 105 6.04 13.06 2.89
C PRO A 105 6.65 14.40 2.47
N LEU A 106 6.83 14.58 1.16
CA LEU A 106 7.30 15.86 0.63
C LEU A 106 6.25 16.93 0.91
N ALA A 107 6.70 18.12 1.26
CA ALA A 107 5.82 19.26 1.36
C ALA A 107 5.23 19.57 -0.02
N ALA A 108 3.94 19.84 -0.05
CA ALA A 108 3.26 20.18 -1.28
C ALA A 108 3.66 21.57 -1.78
#